data_ebb5d66099cdef69278ba9818742c876
#
_entry.id   ebb5d66099cdef69278ba9818742c876
#
_cell.length_a   1.000
_cell.length_b   1.000
_cell.length_c   1.000
_cell.angle_alpha   90.00
_cell.angle_beta   90.00
_cell.angle_gamma   90.00
#
_symmetry.space_group_name_H-M   'P 1'
#
loop_
_entity.id
_entity.type
_entity.pdbx_description
1 polymer ?
#
loop_
_entity_poly.entity_id
_entity_poly.type
_entity_poly.pdbx_seq_one_letter_code
_entity_poly.pdbx_strand_id
1 'polypeptide(L)'
;VMSGFTVTNRMHNGINILEMRDSETRDIFYIAFVDNHLVGSYTSGLVESAIDSRNKPKIGLDQSFIETEKLVSGKGLVRVFINYARVPQFMSIYLGARNEYIDLFSNSMNFAGLYLNTDKERMEVKGYTLRKDSADPYVTALLNSGKHKMKAHEILSGRTALYTNIGFNNPVTFVKELENAMSVHNKQLYDSYQSSRKKIEGLFGI
;
A
#
# COMPACT_ATOMS: atom_id res chain seq x y z
N VAL A 1 -27.89 5.02 -24.73
CA VAL A 1 -28.59 5.33 -23.48
C VAL A 1 -28.11 4.29 -22.45
N MET A 2 -27.35 4.69 -21.47
CA MET A 2 -27.03 3.80 -20.33
C MET A 2 -28.32 3.65 -19.51
N SER A 3 -29.06 2.58 -19.73
CA SER A 3 -30.23 2.24 -18.91
C SER A 3 -29.73 1.78 -17.55
N GLY A 4 -30.14 2.45 -16.49
CA GLY A 4 -29.77 2.10 -15.11
C GLY A 4 -29.09 3.20 -14.31
N PHE A 5 -28.82 4.37 -14.90
CA PHE A 5 -28.21 5.49 -14.20
C PHE A 5 -29.03 6.77 -14.34
N THR A 6 -29.18 7.49 -13.22
CA THR A 6 -29.69 8.87 -13.21
C THR A 6 -28.49 9.81 -13.08
N VAL A 7 -28.43 10.82 -13.94
CA VAL A 7 -27.33 11.80 -13.95
C VAL A 7 -27.88 13.15 -13.51
N THR A 8 -27.28 13.72 -12.48
CA THR A 8 -27.51 15.08 -12.02
C THR A 8 -26.21 15.88 -12.02
N ASN A 9 -26.32 17.20 -11.95
CA ASN A 9 -25.17 18.11 -12.00
C ASN A 9 -25.19 19.02 -10.78
N ARG A 10 -24.00 19.31 -10.23
CA ARG A 10 -23.82 20.40 -9.29
C ARG A 10 -22.50 21.14 -9.51
N MET A 11 -22.43 22.36 -9.05
CA MET A 11 -21.23 23.19 -9.18
C MET A 11 -20.42 23.18 -7.89
N HIS A 12 -19.10 23.10 -8.01
CA HIS A 12 -18.16 23.33 -6.92
C HIS A 12 -16.98 24.17 -7.44
N ASN A 13 -16.76 25.34 -6.86
CA ASN A 13 -15.70 26.29 -7.24
C ASN A 13 -15.57 26.53 -8.76
N GLY A 14 -16.72 26.69 -9.43
CA GLY A 14 -16.78 26.96 -10.88
C GLY A 14 -16.60 25.72 -11.77
N ILE A 15 -16.42 24.52 -11.20
CA ILE A 15 -16.33 23.26 -11.93
C ILE A 15 -17.64 22.47 -11.76
N ASN A 16 -18.13 21.92 -12.87
CA ASN A 16 -19.30 21.06 -12.86
C ASN A 16 -18.94 19.64 -12.42
N ILE A 17 -19.65 19.10 -11.42
CA ILE A 17 -19.55 17.72 -10.98
C ILE A 17 -20.81 16.98 -11.48
N LEU A 18 -20.59 15.91 -12.25
CA LEU A 18 -21.61 14.98 -12.65
C LEU A 18 -21.78 13.94 -11.53
N GLU A 19 -23.01 13.75 -11.10
CA GLU A 19 -23.40 12.72 -10.12
C GLU A 19 -24.16 11.63 -10.84
N MET A 20 -23.56 10.46 -11.01
CA MET A 20 -24.13 9.29 -11.65
C MET A 20 -24.63 8.34 -10.57
N ARG A 21 -25.95 8.30 -10.38
CA ARG A 21 -26.60 7.41 -9.40
C ARG A 21 -27.01 6.12 -10.09
N ASP A 22 -26.54 5.00 -9.60
CA ASP A 22 -27.01 3.68 -9.97
C ASP A 22 -28.43 3.45 -9.46
N SER A 23 -29.32 2.97 -10.31
CA SER A 23 -30.73 2.76 -9.97
C SER A 23 -30.97 1.53 -9.09
N GLU A 24 -30.07 0.55 -9.13
CA GLU A 24 -30.17 -0.71 -8.38
C GLU A 24 -29.45 -0.61 -7.02
N THR A 25 -28.17 -0.26 -7.02
CA THR A 25 -27.34 -0.19 -5.79
C THR A 25 -27.55 1.10 -5.02
N ARG A 26 -28.05 2.16 -5.69
CA ARG A 26 -28.15 3.54 -5.20
C ARG A 26 -26.81 4.22 -4.94
N ASP A 27 -25.71 3.60 -5.30
CA ASP A 27 -24.39 4.21 -5.23
C ASP A 27 -24.31 5.42 -6.16
N ILE A 28 -23.54 6.43 -5.76
CA ILE A 28 -23.31 7.61 -6.57
C ILE A 28 -21.84 7.66 -6.94
N PHE A 29 -21.56 7.71 -8.22
CA PHE A 29 -20.23 7.99 -8.73
C PHE A 29 -20.15 9.44 -9.20
N TYR A 30 -19.19 10.19 -8.66
CA TYR A 30 -18.96 11.60 -8.94
C TYR A 30 -17.85 11.75 -9.94
N ILE A 31 -18.07 12.57 -10.99
CA ILE A 31 -17.10 12.83 -12.06
C ILE A 31 -16.98 14.33 -12.27
N ALA A 32 -15.75 14.81 -12.41
CA ALA A 32 -15.48 16.19 -12.82
C ALA A 32 -14.33 16.25 -13.83
N PHE A 33 -14.41 17.20 -14.74
CA PHE A 33 -13.28 17.59 -15.58
C PHE A 33 -12.56 18.78 -14.95
N VAL A 34 -11.34 18.55 -14.52
CA VAL A 34 -10.47 19.56 -13.91
C VAL A 34 -9.30 19.80 -14.85
N ASP A 35 -9.32 20.93 -15.54
CA ASP A 35 -8.42 21.21 -16.66
C ASP A 35 -8.48 20.07 -17.72
N ASN A 36 -7.36 19.40 -18.00
CA ASN A 36 -7.31 18.27 -18.93
C ASN A 36 -7.40 16.89 -18.24
N HIS A 37 -7.86 16.85 -16.98
CA HIS A 37 -7.92 15.60 -16.22
C HIS A 37 -9.36 15.24 -15.91
N LEU A 38 -9.69 13.95 -16.07
CA LEU A 38 -10.93 13.36 -15.58
C LEU A 38 -10.69 12.87 -14.15
N VAL A 39 -11.47 13.41 -13.20
CA VAL A 39 -11.43 13.01 -11.80
C VAL A 39 -12.73 12.30 -11.47
N GLY A 40 -12.64 11.13 -10.87
CA GLY A 40 -13.82 10.35 -10.46
C GLY A 40 -13.65 9.67 -9.11
N SER A 41 -14.73 9.61 -8.33
CA SER A 41 -14.77 8.93 -7.02
C SER A 41 -16.21 8.60 -6.61
N TYR A 42 -16.38 7.57 -5.79
CA TYR A 42 -17.64 7.31 -5.06
C TYR A 42 -17.82 8.23 -3.85
N THR A 43 -16.83 9.05 -3.50
CA THR A 43 -16.91 10.01 -2.40
C THR A 43 -16.85 11.43 -2.97
N SER A 44 -17.93 12.20 -2.84
CA SER A 44 -18.01 13.56 -3.38
C SER A 44 -16.88 14.47 -2.88
N GLY A 45 -16.57 14.41 -1.58
CA GLY A 45 -15.52 15.22 -0.96
C GLY A 45 -14.13 14.99 -1.54
N LEU A 46 -13.83 13.81 -2.14
CA LEU A 46 -12.56 13.57 -2.83
C LEU A 46 -12.50 14.32 -4.17
N VAL A 47 -13.61 14.36 -4.92
CA VAL A 47 -13.70 15.13 -6.17
C VAL A 47 -13.62 16.62 -5.87
N GLU A 48 -14.33 17.11 -4.86
CA GLU A 48 -14.24 18.49 -4.40
C GLU A 48 -12.83 18.87 -3.98
N SER A 49 -12.18 18.02 -3.18
CA SER A 49 -10.78 18.23 -2.77
C SER A 49 -9.81 18.26 -3.95
N ALA A 50 -10.06 17.47 -4.98
CA ALA A 50 -9.24 17.52 -6.21
C ALA A 50 -9.43 18.85 -6.95
N ILE A 51 -10.67 19.33 -7.05
CA ILE A 51 -10.98 20.66 -7.63
C ILE A 51 -10.28 21.77 -6.84
N ASP A 52 -10.38 21.74 -5.50
CA ASP A 52 -9.78 22.75 -4.63
C ASP A 52 -8.24 22.72 -4.66
N SER A 53 -7.65 21.55 -4.95
CA SER A 53 -6.21 21.37 -5.05
C SER A 53 -5.61 21.82 -6.38
N ARG A 54 -6.42 22.20 -7.37
CA ARG A 54 -6.00 22.62 -8.72
C ARG A 54 -4.88 23.66 -8.70
N ASN A 55 -5.00 24.66 -7.85
CA ASN A 55 -4.03 25.75 -7.70
C ASN A 55 -3.08 25.59 -6.50
N LYS A 56 -3.27 24.56 -5.70
CA LYS A 56 -2.48 24.28 -4.48
C LYS A 56 -2.30 22.78 -4.32
N PRO A 57 -1.51 22.14 -5.21
CA PRO A 57 -1.32 20.70 -5.16
C PRO A 57 -0.66 20.32 -3.83
N LYS A 58 -1.27 19.38 -3.10
CA LYS A 58 -0.75 18.90 -1.80
C LYS A 58 0.16 17.69 -1.99
N ILE A 59 -0.34 16.67 -2.70
CA ILE A 59 0.41 15.43 -2.91
C ILE A 59 1.58 15.63 -3.89
N GLY A 60 1.43 16.53 -4.87
CA GLY A 60 2.49 16.88 -5.82
C GLY A 60 3.68 17.63 -5.21
N LEU A 61 3.59 18.05 -3.94
CA LEU A 61 4.68 18.65 -3.16
C LEU A 61 5.29 17.69 -2.15
N ASP A 62 4.70 16.51 -1.98
CA ASP A 62 5.24 15.47 -1.10
C ASP A 62 6.47 14.84 -1.74
N GLN A 63 7.62 14.97 -1.07
CA GLN A 63 8.90 14.47 -1.60
C GLN A 63 8.88 12.96 -1.85
N SER A 64 8.26 12.19 -0.95
CA SER A 64 8.17 10.74 -1.10
C SER A 64 7.27 10.34 -2.27
N PHE A 65 6.20 11.11 -2.52
CA PHE A 65 5.37 10.91 -3.72
C PHE A 65 6.16 11.22 -4.99
N ILE A 66 6.87 12.36 -5.03
CA ILE A 66 7.68 12.79 -6.19
C ILE A 66 8.74 11.74 -6.53
N GLU A 67 9.44 11.21 -5.52
CA GLU A 67 10.43 10.15 -5.70
C GLU A 67 9.80 8.86 -6.23
N THR A 68 8.66 8.45 -5.67
CA THR A 68 7.92 7.27 -6.14
C THR A 68 7.44 7.45 -7.57
N GLU A 69 6.92 8.62 -7.91
CA GLU A 69 6.43 8.95 -9.25
C GLU A 69 7.54 8.88 -10.30
N LYS A 70 8.73 9.41 -9.99
CA LYS A 70 9.91 9.30 -10.88
C LYS A 70 10.29 7.86 -11.19
N LEU A 71 10.18 6.93 -10.22
CA LEU A 71 10.53 5.52 -10.41
C LEU A 71 9.59 4.80 -11.39
N VAL A 72 8.34 5.25 -11.51
CA VAL A 72 7.32 4.64 -12.39
C VAL A 72 6.93 5.53 -13.56
N SER A 73 7.51 6.71 -13.68
CA SER A 73 7.24 7.67 -14.77
C SER A 73 7.56 7.07 -16.14
N GLY A 74 6.68 7.29 -17.10
CA GLY A 74 6.79 6.75 -18.45
C GLY A 74 6.62 5.25 -18.59
N LYS A 75 6.25 4.54 -17.51
CA LYS A 75 6.05 3.08 -17.51
C LYS A 75 4.57 2.71 -17.46
N GLY A 76 4.23 1.63 -18.17
CA GLY A 76 2.90 1.01 -18.14
C GLY A 76 1.77 1.85 -18.74
N LEU A 77 0.65 1.17 -18.98
CA LEU A 77 -0.60 1.78 -19.45
C LEU A 77 -1.36 2.46 -18.29
N VAL A 78 -1.34 1.83 -17.13
CA VAL A 78 -1.99 2.30 -15.90
C VAL A 78 -0.95 2.41 -14.80
N ARG A 79 -1.02 3.48 -14.02
CA ARG A 79 -0.21 3.67 -12.82
C ARG A 79 -1.11 3.79 -11.60
N VAL A 80 -0.76 3.10 -10.53
CA VAL A 80 -1.49 3.14 -9.26
C VAL A 80 -0.52 3.58 -8.17
N PHE A 81 -0.91 4.59 -7.42
CA PHE A 81 -0.15 5.08 -6.28
C PHE A 81 -0.87 4.73 -4.98
N ILE A 82 -0.13 4.21 -4.02
CA ILE A 82 -0.64 3.84 -2.70
C ILE A 82 0.05 4.71 -1.66
N ASN A 83 -0.71 5.52 -0.95
CA ASN A 83 -0.25 6.25 0.23
C ASN A 83 -0.42 5.37 1.47
N TYR A 84 0.65 4.76 1.95
CA TYR A 84 0.58 3.84 3.08
C TYR A 84 0.08 4.48 4.37
N ALA A 85 0.30 5.76 4.59
CA ALA A 85 -0.24 6.47 5.75
C ALA A 85 -1.79 6.51 5.78
N ARG A 86 -2.45 6.26 4.64
CA ARG A 86 -3.93 6.24 4.52
C ARG A 86 -4.53 4.85 4.39
N VAL A 87 -3.69 3.82 4.19
CA VAL A 87 -4.15 2.43 4.03
C VAL A 87 -4.93 1.94 5.25
N PRO A 88 -4.51 2.15 6.52
CA PRO A 88 -5.29 1.69 7.67
C PRO A 88 -6.71 2.25 7.69
N GLN A 89 -6.87 3.55 7.40
CA GLN A 89 -8.17 4.20 7.34
C GLN A 89 -9.04 3.65 6.20
N PHE A 90 -8.46 3.43 5.04
CA PHE A 90 -9.15 2.83 3.89
C PHE A 90 -9.60 1.40 4.20
N MET A 91 -8.70 0.58 4.72
CA MET A 91 -8.97 -0.83 5.01
C MET A 91 -9.94 -1.03 6.17
N SER A 92 -10.06 -0.10 7.12
CA SER A 92 -11.02 -0.18 8.22
C SER A 92 -12.48 -0.24 7.74
N ILE A 93 -12.76 0.31 6.55
CA ILE A 93 -14.10 0.26 5.94
C ILE A 93 -14.49 -1.19 5.59
N TYR A 94 -13.52 -2.01 5.19
CA TYR A 94 -13.76 -3.39 4.72
C TYR A 94 -13.53 -4.44 5.80
N LEU A 95 -12.57 -4.22 6.70
CA LEU A 95 -12.14 -5.24 7.65
C LEU A 95 -12.89 -5.17 8.99
N GLY A 96 -13.58 -4.07 9.28
CA GLY A 96 -14.33 -3.89 10.53
C GLY A 96 -13.47 -3.91 11.82
N ALA A 97 -12.16 -4.20 11.71
CA ALA A 97 -11.22 -4.25 12.81
C ALA A 97 -9.83 -3.79 12.36
N ARG A 98 -9.03 -3.34 13.33
CA ARG A 98 -7.63 -2.99 13.12
C ARG A 98 -6.82 -4.25 12.81
N ASN A 99 -5.92 -4.17 11.84
CA ASN A 99 -5.04 -5.25 11.45
C ASN A 99 -3.58 -4.84 11.65
N GLU A 100 -2.88 -5.54 12.54
CA GLU A 100 -1.50 -5.24 12.93
C GLU A 100 -0.51 -5.29 11.75
N TYR A 101 -0.72 -6.18 10.78
CA TYR A 101 0.12 -6.24 9.58
C TYR A 101 -0.05 -4.99 8.70
N ILE A 102 -1.28 -4.49 8.59
CA ILE A 102 -1.55 -3.25 7.85
C ILE A 102 -0.87 -2.08 8.55
N ASP A 103 -0.95 -2.01 9.87
CA ASP A 103 -0.29 -0.99 10.67
C ASP A 103 1.23 -1.07 10.53
N LEU A 104 1.81 -2.28 10.60
CA LEU A 104 3.24 -2.52 10.42
C LEU A 104 3.75 -1.96 9.09
N PHE A 105 3.10 -2.32 7.98
CA PHE A 105 3.49 -1.83 6.66
C PHE A 105 3.23 -0.34 6.50
N SER A 106 2.11 0.17 6.99
CA SER A 106 1.75 1.59 6.90
C SER A 106 2.69 2.48 7.70
N ASN A 107 3.21 1.99 8.81
CA ASN A 107 4.19 2.70 9.62
C ASN A 107 5.60 2.65 9.02
N SER A 108 5.90 1.63 8.22
CA SER A 108 7.24 1.39 7.67
C SER A 108 7.43 1.93 6.24
N MET A 109 6.34 2.14 5.49
CA MET A 109 6.36 2.55 4.09
C MET A 109 5.78 3.95 3.90
N ASN A 110 6.28 4.67 2.88
CA ASN A 110 5.76 5.98 2.45
C ASN A 110 4.73 5.79 1.33
N PHE A 111 5.21 5.77 0.10
CA PHE A 111 4.39 5.56 -1.08
C PHE A 111 4.83 4.32 -1.85
N ALA A 112 3.88 3.64 -2.48
CA ALA A 112 4.16 2.73 -3.57
C ALA A 112 3.65 3.31 -4.88
N GLY A 113 4.42 3.11 -5.94
CA GLY A 113 4.02 3.33 -7.33
C GLY A 113 4.05 2.02 -8.07
N LEU A 114 2.90 1.59 -8.57
CA LEU A 114 2.73 0.39 -9.37
C LEU A 114 2.39 0.77 -10.81
N TYR A 115 2.82 -0.02 -11.78
CA TYR A 115 2.44 0.15 -13.16
C TYR A 115 2.06 -1.18 -13.79
N LEU A 116 1.04 -1.13 -14.63
CA LEU A 116 0.50 -2.26 -15.35
C LEU A 116 1.05 -2.28 -16.78
N ASN A 117 1.74 -3.35 -17.11
CA ASN A 117 2.11 -3.68 -18.48
C ASN A 117 1.18 -4.77 -19.02
N THR A 118 0.77 -4.62 -20.25
CA THR A 118 -0.02 -5.65 -20.94
C THR A 118 0.74 -6.08 -22.20
N ASP A 119 0.83 -7.37 -22.37
CA ASP A 119 1.24 -8.02 -23.61
C ASP A 119 0.06 -8.85 -24.11
N LYS A 120 0.11 -9.38 -25.34
CA LYS A 120 -0.98 -10.14 -25.96
C LYS A 120 -1.52 -11.29 -25.09
N GLU A 121 -0.67 -11.87 -24.25
CA GLU A 121 -0.98 -13.05 -23.45
C GLU A 121 -0.83 -12.86 -21.94
N ARG A 122 -0.28 -11.73 -21.51
CA ARG A 122 0.08 -11.52 -20.09
C ARG A 122 -0.26 -10.12 -19.62
N MET A 123 -0.70 -10.06 -18.38
CA MET A 123 -0.84 -8.82 -17.63
C MET A 123 0.16 -8.86 -16.47
N GLU A 124 1.05 -7.89 -16.40
CA GLU A 124 2.11 -7.84 -15.41
C GLU A 124 2.03 -6.52 -14.63
N VAL A 125 1.98 -6.62 -13.31
CA VAL A 125 2.06 -5.47 -12.40
C VAL A 125 3.45 -5.43 -11.79
N LYS A 126 4.15 -4.33 -11.99
CA LYS A 126 5.46 -4.04 -11.37
C LYS A 126 5.41 -2.73 -10.62
N GLY A 127 6.34 -2.53 -9.69
CA GLY A 127 6.40 -1.26 -8.98
C GLY A 127 7.51 -1.16 -7.97
N TYR A 128 7.47 -0.06 -7.26
CA TYR A 128 8.44 0.32 -6.24
C TYR A 128 7.70 0.83 -5.01
N THR A 129 8.24 0.53 -3.85
CA THR A 129 7.76 1.06 -2.57
C THR A 129 8.92 1.75 -1.87
N LEU A 130 8.71 2.98 -1.44
CA LEU A 130 9.69 3.72 -0.64
C LEU A 130 9.50 3.41 0.84
N ARG A 131 10.58 3.02 1.49
CA ARG A 131 10.65 2.80 2.93
C ARG A 131 10.80 4.14 3.66
N LYS A 132 10.21 4.26 4.84
CA LYS A 132 10.51 5.35 5.78
C LYS A 132 11.84 5.08 6.47
N ASP A 133 12.55 6.14 6.87
CA ASP A 133 13.76 6.03 7.69
C ASP A 133 13.45 5.43 9.07
N SER A 134 12.24 5.70 9.60
CA SER A 134 11.70 5.15 10.85
C SER A 134 10.95 3.83 10.66
N ALA A 135 11.33 3.02 9.66
CA ALA A 135 10.67 1.75 9.39
C ALA A 135 10.79 0.79 10.59
N ASP A 136 9.74 -0.02 10.77
CA ASP A 136 9.71 -1.06 11.81
C ASP A 136 10.94 -1.97 11.76
N PRO A 137 11.51 -2.35 12.93
CA PRO A 137 12.68 -3.22 13.00
C PRO A 137 12.55 -4.52 12.19
N TYR A 138 11.38 -5.14 12.20
CA TYR A 138 11.12 -6.37 11.45
C TYR A 138 11.22 -6.14 9.94
N VAL A 139 10.59 -5.08 9.43
CA VAL A 139 10.67 -4.72 8.01
C VAL A 139 12.09 -4.36 7.61
N THR A 140 12.82 -3.65 8.47
CA THR A 140 14.23 -3.32 8.26
C THR A 140 15.09 -4.58 8.16
N ALA A 141 14.93 -5.52 9.07
CA ALA A 141 15.65 -6.80 9.07
C ALA A 141 15.32 -7.63 7.81
N LEU A 142 14.06 -7.68 7.38
CA LEU A 142 13.66 -8.36 6.14
C LEU A 142 14.38 -7.78 4.93
N LEU A 143 14.44 -6.46 4.80
CA LEU A 143 15.07 -5.79 3.67
C LEU A 143 16.59 -5.99 3.64
N ASN A 144 17.22 -6.08 4.81
CA ASN A 144 18.67 -6.27 4.93
C ASN A 144 19.11 -7.73 4.80
N SER A 145 18.19 -8.70 4.93
CA SER A 145 18.51 -10.14 4.95
C SER A 145 18.82 -10.76 3.57
N GLY A 146 18.79 -9.93 2.53
CA GLY A 146 19.08 -10.37 1.17
C GLY A 146 17.92 -11.13 0.50
N LYS A 147 18.18 -11.58 -0.73
CA LYS A 147 17.19 -12.30 -1.56
C LYS A 147 17.57 -13.77 -1.68
N HIS A 148 16.59 -14.66 -1.56
CA HIS A 148 16.78 -16.08 -1.83
C HIS A 148 15.77 -16.55 -2.88
N LYS A 149 16.14 -17.59 -3.64
CA LYS A 149 15.21 -18.22 -4.59
C LYS A 149 14.10 -18.93 -3.82
N MET A 150 12.88 -18.57 -4.12
CA MET A 150 11.70 -19.19 -3.51
C MET A 150 11.34 -20.46 -4.28
N LYS A 151 11.29 -21.59 -3.58
CA LYS A 151 10.94 -22.90 -4.14
C LYS A 151 9.70 -23.53 -3.48
N ALA A 152 8.97 -22.75 -2.67
CA ALA A 152 7.82 -23.25 -1.94
C ALA A 152 6.74 -23.84 -2.88
N HIS A 153 6.64 -23.35 -4.12
CA HIS A 153 5.72 -23.86 -5.12
C HIS A 153 5.98 -25.35 -5.48
N GLU A 154 7.19 -25.86 -5.24
CA GLU A 154 7.54 -27.27 -5.51
C GLU A 154 6.87 -28.23 -4.51
N ILE A 155 6.46 -27.75 -3.32
CA ILE A 155 5.88 -28.56 -2.25
C ILE A 155 4.43 -28.18 -1.90
N LEU A 156 3.86 -27.17 -2.56
CA LEU A 156 2.51 -26.71 -2.29
C LEU A 156 1.46 -27.62 -2.93
N SER A 157 0.38 -27.87 -2.18
CA SER A 157 -0.78 -28.57 -2.69
C SER A 157 -1.50 -27.74 -3.77
N GLY A 158 -2.07 -28.40 -4.80
CA GLY A 158 -2.93 -27.77 -5.80
C GLY A 158 -4.22 -27.15 -5.23
N ARG A 159 -4.52 -27.38 -3.95
CA ARG A 159 -5.65 -26.77 -3.21
C ARG A 159 -5.28 -25.45 -2.53
N THR A 160 -4.02 -25.00 -2.62
CA THR A 160 -3.56 -23.78 -1.98
C THR A 160 -4.13 -22.56 -2.70
N ALA A 161 -4.98 -21.80 -2.03
CA ALA A 161 -5.56 -20.57 -2.58
C ALA A 161 -4.61 -19.38 -2.46
N LEU A 162 -3.86 -19.30 -1.34
CA LEU A 162 -2.91 -18.23 -1.06
C LEU A 162 -1.74 -18.79 -0.25
N TYR A 163 -0.54 -18.37 -0.56
CA TYR A 163 0.63 -18.62 0.30
C TYR A 163 1.54 -17.39 0.33
N THR A 164 2.24 -17.25 1.45
CA THR A 164 3.28 -16.24 1.62
C THR A 164 4.60 -16.94 1.85
N ASN A 165 5.63 -16.53 1.13
CA ASN A 165 6.99 -17.02 1.29
C ASN A 165 7.94 -15.85 1.53
N ILE A 166 8.77 -15.98 2.58
CA ILE A 166 9.82 -15.03 2.90
C ILE A 166 11.14 -15.78 2.79
N GLY A 167 11.96 -15.40 1.82
CA GLY A 167 13.25 -16.03 1.57
C GLY A 167 14.41 -15.21 2.13
N PHE A 168 15.22 -15.82 2.97
CA PHE A 168 16.47 -15.24 3.47
C PHE A 168 17.67 -15.98 2.87
N ASN A 169 18.77 -15.26 2.67
CA ASN A 169 20.05 -15.92 2.37
C ASN A 169 20.55 -16.72 3.56
N ASN A 170 20.38 -16.18 4.76
CA ASN A 170 20.79 -16.81 6.01
C ASN A 170 19.85 -16.37 7.14
N PRO A 171 19.10 -17.31 7.77
CA PRO A 171 18.22 -16.99 8.89
C PRO A 171 18.96 -16.37 10.10
N VAL A 172 20.22 -16.76 10.33
CA VAL A 172 21.03 -16.20 11.43
C VAL A 172 21.32 -14.71 11.18
N THR A 173 21.57 -14.33 9.95
CA THR A 173 21.74 -12.93 9.57
C THR A 173 20.46 -12.15 9.79
N PHE A 174 19.30 -12.72 9.42
CA PHE A 174 18.00 -12.08 9.68
C PHE A 174 17.78 -11.82 11.18
N VAL A 175 18.04 -12.81 12.03
CA VAL A 175 17.86 -12.67 13.48
C VAL A 175 18.80 -11.58 14.04
N LYS A 176 20.06 -11.55 13.61
CA LYS A 176 21.01 -10.51 14.02
C LYS A 176 20.57 -9.11 13.60
N GLU A 177 20.12 -8.96 12.34
CA GLU A 177 19.61 -7.69 11.83
C GLU A 177 18.36 -7.23 12.58
N LEU A 178 17.46 -8.18 12.92
CA LEU A 178 16.26 -7.91 13.71
C LEU A 178 16.63 -7.44 15.13
N GLU A 179 17.52 -8.14 15.82
CA GLU A 179 18.00 -7.77 17.14
C GLU A 179 18.66 -6.38 17.14
N ASN A 180 19.50 -6.12 16.15
CA ASN A 180 20.16 -4.84 15.97
C ASN A 180 19.14 -3.71 15.72
N ALA A 181 18.21 -3.92 14.82
CA ALA A 181 17.16 -2.95 14.51
C ALA A 181 16.25 -2.68 15.73
N MET A 182 15.88 -3.71 16.49
CA MET A 182 15.09 -3.55 17.73
C MET A 182 15.88 -2.76 18.79
N SER A 183 17.15 -3.07 19.00
CA SER A 183 17.99 -2.39 20.00
C SER A 183 18.12 -0.89 19.74
N VAL A 184 18.17 -0.49 18.47
CA VAL A 184 18.31 0.90 18.04
C VAL A 184 16.98 1.65 18.04
N HIS A 185 15.91 1.04 17.54
CA HIS A 185 14.65 1.74 17.25
C HIS A 185 13.55 1.48 18.29
N ASN A 186 13.61 0.37 19.03
CA ASN A 186 12.58 -0.01 20.02
C ASN A 186 13.17 -0.85 21.15
N LYS A 187 13.80 -0.19 22.12
CA LYS A 187 14.45 -0.86 23.25
C LYS A 187 13.47 -1.72 24.06
N GLN A 188 12.24 -1.28 24.25
CA GLN A 188 11.24 -2.05 25.01
C GLN A 188 10.91 -3.37 24.30
N LEU A 189 10.76 -3.35 22.99
CA LEU A 189 10.54 -4.55 22.17
C LEU A 189 11.77 -5.47 22.25
N TYR A 190 12.97 -4.92 22.18
CA TYR A 190 14.24 -5.66 22.32
C TYR A 190 14.33 -6.39 23.65
N ASP A 191 14.07 -5.69 24.76
CA ASP A 191 14.11 -6.27 26.10
C ASP A 191 13.07 -7.39 26.29
N SER A 192 11.87 -7.20 25.76
CA SER A 192 10.80 -8.21 25.74
C SER A 192 11.18 -9.46 24.91
N TYR A 193 11.77 -9.24 23.73
CA TYR A 193 12.27 -10.30 22.87
C TYR A 193 13.38 -11.11 23.56
N GLN A 194 14.38 -10.45 24.16
CA GLN A 194 15.47 -11.12 24.89
C GLN A 194 14.97 -11.93 26.08
N SER A 195 13.99 -11.41 26.82
CA SER A 195 13.33 -12.14 27.92
C SER A 195 12.62 -13.40 27.42
N SER A 196 11.89 -13.30 26.32
CA SER A 196 11.18 -14.44 25.71
C SER A 196 12.16 -15.49 25.18
N ARG A 197 13.23 -15.05 24.53
CA ARG A 197 14.30 -15.92 24.02
C ARG A 197 14.96 -16.72 25.15
N LYS A 198 15.36 -16.09 26.26
CA LYS A 198 15.95 -16.77 27.43
C LYS A 198 14.99 -17.82 28.02
N LYS A 199 13.67 -17.55 28.05
CA LYS A 199 12.69 -18.55 28.51
C LYS A 199 12.65 -19.76 27.59
N ILE A 200 12.68 -19.54 26.29
CA ILE A 200 12.67 -20.63 25.29
C ILE A 200 13.97 -21.45 25.38
N GLU A 201 15.12 -20.80 25.41
CA GLU A 201 16.43 -21.43 25.56
C GLU A 201 16.48 -22.28 26.84
N GLY A 202 15.97 -21.74 27.97
CA GLY A 202 15.87 -22.49 29.22
C GLY A 202 14.94 -23.71 29.18
N LEU A 203 13.86 -23.66 28.37
CA LEU A 203 12.96 -24.80 28.19
C LEU A 203 13.57 -25.95 27.38
N PHE A 204 14.42 -25.62 26.43
CA PHE A 204 15.07 -26.60 25.55
C PHE A 204 16.49 -26.98 25.97
N GLY A 205 17.01 -26.36 27.03
CA GLY A 205 18.35 -26.66 27.56
C GLY A 205 19.51 -26.24 26.63
N ILE A 206 19.31 -25.22 25.85
CA ILE A 206 20.26 -24.67 24.87
C ILE A 206 20.62 -23.23 25.23
#